data_3b662bfa0c72568d148088f405774ebc
#
_entry.id   3b662bfa0c72568d148088f405774ebc
#
_cell.length_a   1.000
_cell.length_b   1.000
_cell.length_c   1.000
_cell.angle_alpha   90.00
_cell.angle_beta   90.00
_cell.angle_gamma   90.00
#
_symmetry.space_group_name_H-M   'P 1'
#
loop_
_entity.id
_entity.type
_entity.pdbx_description
1 polymer ?
#
loop_
_entity_poly.entity_id
_entity_poly.type
_entity_poly.pdbx_seq_one_letter_code
_entity_poly.pdbx_strand_id
1 'polypeptide(L)'
;IPDSVLLFLRDKKDLGIHTEMFSDGMMALVELGVITNMKKTIHKGKVIASFCMGSKKLYDFVDNNPFIEFHPTSYTNDPFVIAQNDKMVSINSALQIDLTGQVCADSLGHYFYSGVGGQVDFVRGASRSKGGKPIIALPSTAQDGTISRISAQLTPGAGVVTSRGDVHYIVTEWGVAYLHGRTVQERVLALISIAHPKFRPELIHEAKRLKYIADDVPEISEVGMIYPERWESAHTFEDGTRMFFRPIKMTDEEMMKDLFYRCSEHTIYHRFFHSLKSMPHRDLVHFVHIDYSNEMGIVGIVQDPEQPEREEIVAVARYYLNRNTNFAEVSYLVRDDFQKRGIGSFVVKYIARIARENGIAGFDA
;
A
#
# COMPACT_ATOMS: atom_id res chain seq x y z
N ILE A 1 10.36 -14.36 -3.01
CA ILE A 1 10.01 -13.08 -2.32
C ILE A 1 10.03 -13.25 -0.80
N PRO A 2 9.38 -14.25 -0.16
CA PRO A 2 9.42 -14.36 1.31
C PRO A 2 10.83 -14.36 1.88
N ASP A 3 11.74 -15.17 1.38
CA ASP A 3 13.13 -15.23 1.87
C ASP A 3 13.89 -13.90 1.69
N SER A 4 13.60 -13.14 0.63
CA SER A 4 14.21 -11.83 0.43
C SER A 4 13.76 -10.82 1.49
N VAL A 5 12.51 -10.91 1.97
CA VAL A 5 11.99 -10.06 3.05
C VAL A 5 12.68 -10.36 4.37
N LEU A 6 13.04 -11.63 4.65
CA LEU A 6 13.69 -12.03 5.90
C LEU A 6 15.03 -11.30 6.12
N LEU A 7 15.72 -10.92 5.05
CA LEU A 7 16.98 -10.15 5.16
C LEU A 7 16.79 -8.79 5.84
N PHE A 8 15.62 -8.18 5.67
CA PHE A 8 15.26 -6.86 6.25
C PHE A 8 14.66 -6.96 7.67
N LEU A 9 14.51 -8.17 8.20
CA LEU A 9 13.99 -8.37 9.56
C LEU A 9 15.06 -8.49 10.63
N ARG A 10 16.35 -8.43 10.29
CA ARG A 10 17.49 -8.65 11.21
C ARG A 10 17.53 -7.69 12.40
N ASP A 11 17.02 -6.46 12.22
CA ASP A 11 16.97 -5.44 13.27
C ASP A 11 15.68 -5.51 14.12
N LYS A 12 14.77 -6.43 13.81
CA LYS A 12 13.56 -6.66 14.60
C LYS A 12 13.87 -7.51 15.84
N LYS A 13 12.95 -7.54 16.79
CA LYS A 13 13.06 -8.30 18.03
C LYS A 13 11.78 -9.05 18.33
N ASP A 14 11.93 -10.19 18.98
CA ASP A 14 10.83 -11.00 19.49
C ASP A 14 9.79 -11.41 18.43
N LEU A 15 10.24 -11.70 17.21
CA LEU A 15 9.37 -12.22 16.18
C LEU A 15 8.96 -13.68 16.49
N GLY A 16 7.82 -14.08 15.92
CA GLY A 16 7.29 -15.44 16.00
C GLY A 16 7.01 -16.03 14.63
N ILE A 17 7.09 -17.36 14.52
CA ILE A 17 6.81 -18.10 13.28
C ILE A 17 5.62 -19.02 13.47
N HIS A 18 4.68 -18.92 12.52
CA HIS A 18 3.65 -19.88 12.19
C HIS A 18 3.55 -19.90 10.66
N THR A 19 4.04 -20.95 10.01
CA THR A 19 4.25 -20.98 8.56
C THR A 19 4.00 -22.39 8.02
N GLU A 20 3.65 -22.50 6.74
CA GLU A 20 3.59 -23.80 6.07
C GLU A 20 5.01 -24.37 5.91
N MET A 21 5.93 -23.63 5.33
CA MET A 21 7.31 -24.03 5.07
C MET A 21 8.28 -23.25 5.94
N PHE A 22 9.22 -23.96 6.60
CA PHE A 22 10.34 -23.37 7.32
C PHE A 22 11.61 -23.41 6.44
N SER A 23 12.32 -22.29 6.32
CA SER A 23 13.43 -22.09 5.38
C SER A 23 14.75 -21.70 6.06
N ASP A 24 15.87 -21.75 5.31
CA ASP A 24 17.19 -21.29 5.77
C ASP A 24 17.20 -19.84 6.26
N GLY A 25 16.45 -18.97 5.60
CA GLY A 25 16.35 -17.56 6.03
C GLY A 25 15.68 -17.40 7.40
N MET A 26 14.67 -18.20 7.71
CA MET A 26 14.03 -18.23 9.02
C MET A 26 14.96 -18.82 10.08
N MET A 27 15.68 -19.90 9.77
CA MET A 27 16.70 -20.49 10.64
C MET A 27 17.74 -19.42 11.02
N ALA A 28 18.26 -18.68 10.06
CA ALA A 28 19.24 -17.63 10.32
C ALA A 28 18.72 -16.56 11.29
N LEU A 29 17.46 -16.16 11.19
CA LEU A 29 16.82 -15.21 12.13
C LEU A 29 16.63 -15.81 13.54
N VAL A 30 16.43 -17.13 13.65
CA VAL A 30 16.42 -17.83 14.95
C VAL A 30 17.82 -17.81 15.57
N GLU A 31 18.86 -18.16 14.80
CA GLU A 31 20.26 -18.14 15.26
C GLU A 31 20.72 -16.74 15.72
N LEU A 32 20.20 -15.68 15.06
CA LEU A 32 20.46 -14.27 15.44
C LEU A 32 19.63 -13.80 16.65
N GLY A 33 18.73 -14.63 17.19
CA GLY A 33 17.88 -14.25 18.33
C GLY A 33 16.76 -13.24 17.97
N VAL A 34 16.51 -13.01 16.68
CA VAL A 34 15.41 -12.17 16.18
C VAL A 34 14.07 -12.88 16.40
N ILE A 35 14.02 -14.18 16.13
CA ILE A 35 12.84 -15.04 16.31
C ILE A 35 12.97 -15.78 17.63
N THR A 36 12.21 -15.32 18.62
CA THR A 36 12.15 -15.93 19.96
C THR A 36 10.86 -16.72 20.19
N ASN A 37 9.82 -16.45 19.41
CA ASN A 37 8.45 -16.95 19.58
C ASN A 37 7.79 -16.61 20.93
N MET A 38 8.43 -15.82 21.79
CA MET A 38 7.96 -15.53 23.15
C MET A 38 6.72 -14.63 23.17
N LYS A 39 6.52 -13.83 22.12
CA LYS A 39 5.35 -12.93 21.98
C LYS A 39 4.21 -13.52 21.17
N LYS A 40 4.30 -14.77 20.73
CA LYS A 40 3.16 -15.46 20.10
C LYS A 40 1.99 -15.57 21.05
N THR A 41 0.77 -15.52 20.52
CA THR A 41 -0.45 -15.70 21.31
C THR A 41 -0.67 -17.18 21.64
N ILE A 42 -0.47 -18.06 20.67
CA ILE A 42 -0.49 -19.53 20.83
C ILE A 42 0.90 -20.10 20.54
N HIS A 43 1.22 -21.28 21.07
CA HIS A 43 2.51 -21.96 20.93
C HIS A 43 3.71 -21.05 21.25
N LYS A 44 3.66 -20.37 22.40
CA LYS A 44 4.76 -19.52 22.88
C LYS A 44 6.06 -20.29 22.98
N GLY A 45 7.14 -19.68 22.51
CA GLY A 45 8.47 -20.28 22.50
C GLY A 45 8.68 -21.35 21.44
N LYS A 46 7.72 -21.57 20.50
CA LYS A 46 7.79 -22.61 19.48
C LYS A 46 7.62 -22.02 18.07
N VAL A 47 8.46 -22.45 17.16
CA VAL A 47 8.18 -22.38 15.72
C VAL A 47 7.14 -23.43 15.37
N ILE A 48 6.12 -23.06 14.63
CA ILE A 48 5.12 -23.98 14.09
C ILE A 48 5.25 -24.00 12.57
N ALA A 49 5.46 -25.19 11.99
CA ALA A 49 5.54 -25.38 10.54
C ALA A 49 4.93 -26.71 10.12
N SER A 50 4.62 -26.87 8.82
CA SER A 50 4.19 -28.19 8.27
C SER A 50 5.37 -28.99 7.78
N PHE A 51 6.35 -28.33 7.16
CA PHE A 51 7.57 -28.96 6.65
C PHE A 51 8.71 -27.94 6.59
N CYS A 52 9.92 -28.42 6.32
CA CYS A 52 11.06 -27.56 6.01
C CYS A 52 11.65 -27.93 4.65
N MET A 53 12.24 -26.94 3.99
CA MET A 53 12.95 -27.13 2.74
C MET A 53 14.11 -26.12 2.65
N GLY A 54 15.32 -26.63 2.41
CA GLY A 54 16.51 -25.82 2.31
C GLY A 54 17.81 -26.63 2.30
N SER A 55 18.85 -26.06 2.87
CA SER A 55 20.19 -26.68 2.92
C SER A 55 20.26 -27.84 3.90
N LYS A 56 21.34 -28.64 3.80
CA LYS A 56 21.61 -29.67 4.80
C LYS A 56 21.69 -29.08 6.22
N LYS A 57 22.25 -27.87 6.37
CA LYS A 57 22.31 -27.18 7.65
C LYS A 57 20.93 -26.99 8.28
N LEU A 58 19.91 -26.66 7.47
CA LEU A 58 18.53 -26.53 7.94
C LEU A 58 18.01 -27.87 8.48
N TYR A 59 18.22 -28.97 7.78
CA TYR A 59 17.79 -30.29 8.25
C TYR A 59 18.50 -30.73 9.52
N ASP A 60 19.81 -30.48 9.63
CA ASP A 60 20.56 -30.72 10.85
C ASP A 60 20.08 -29.84 12.01
N PHE A 61 19.65 -28.60 11.72
CA PHE A 61 19.14 -27.65 12.72
C PHE A 61 17.77 -28.08 13.28
N VAL A 62 16.88 -28.65 12.46
CA VAL A 62 15.54 -29.06 12.91
C VAL A 62 15.54 -30.43 13.57
N ASP A 63 16.58 -31.26 13.36
CA ASP A 63 16.66 -32.59 13.93
C ASP A 63 16.78 -32.52 15.47
N ASN A 64 15.86 -33.21 16.14
CA ASN A 64 15.77 -33.23 17.61
C ASN A 64 15.77 -31.82 18.27
N ASN A 65 15.32 -30.77 17.58
CA ASN A 65 15.28 -29.43 18.12
C ASN A 65 13.91 -29.12 18.75
N PRO A 66 13.79 -29.06 20.09
CA PRO A 66 12.51 -28.87 20.77
C PRO A 66 11.94 -27.45 20.57
N PHE A 67 12.69 -26.53 19.95
CA PHE A 67 12.20 -25.16 19.60
C PHE A 67 11.25 -25.19 18.40
N ILE A 68 11.26 -26.26 17.62
CA ILE A 68 10.45 -26.38 16.39
C ILE A 68 9.47 -27.56 16.55
N GLU A 69 8.23 -27.31 16.16
CA GLU A 69 7.17 -28.32 16.08
C GLU A 69 6.62 -28.38 14.67
N PHE A 70 6.66 -29.58 14.07
CA PHE A 70 6.00 -29.85 12.80
C PHE A 70 4.61 -30.41 13.05
N HIS A 71 3.61 -29.77 12.44
CA HIS A 71 2.22 -30.16 12.53
C HIS A 71 1.65 -30.51 11.15
N PRO A 72 0.62 -31.34 11.05
CA PRO A 72 -0.09 -31.57 9.80
C PRO A 72 -0.53 -30.24 9.14
N THR A 73 -0.49 -30.18 7.82
CA THR A 73 -0.94 -29.00 7.05
C THR A 73 -2.38 -28.62 7.37
N SER A 74 -3.25 -29.59 7.68
CA SER A 74 -4.61 -29.36 8.14
C SER A 74 -4.72 -28.55 9.45
N TYR A 75 -3.66 -28.49 10.25
CA TYR A 75 -3.58 -27.64 11.43
C TYR A 75 -2.84 -26.33 11.12
N THR A 76 -1.67 -26.42 10.50
CA THR A 76 -0.81 -25.25 10.27
C THR A 76 -1.47 -24.24 9.31
N ASN A 77 -2.19 -24.74 8.31
CA ASN A 77 -2.89 -23.90 7.31
C ASN A 77 -4.36 -23.64 7.68
N ASP A 78 -4.83 -24.07 8.86
CA ASP A 78 -6.19 -23.73 9.29
C ASP A 78 -6.31 -22.21 9.56
N PRO A 79 -7.16 -21.46 8.83
CA PRO A 79 -7.34 -20.04 9.04
C PRO A 79 -7.76 -19.65 10.46
N PHE A 80 -8.48 -20.53 11.16
CA PHE A 80 -8.87 -20.30 12.56
C PHE A 80 -7.69 -20.45 13.53
N VAL A 81 -6.77 -21.37 13.25
CA VAL A 81 -5.54 -21.53 14.04
C VAL A 81 -4.59 -20.34 13.77
N ILE A 82 -4.38 -19.99 12.50
CA ILE A 82 -3.56 -18.87 12.10
C ILE A 82 -4.04 -17.57 12.75
N ALA A 83 -5.36 -17.32 12.75
CA ALA A 83 -5.98 -16.12 13.28
C ALA A 83 -5.82 -15.94 14.81
N GLN A 84 -5.50 -17.01 15.55
CA GLN A 84 -5.27 -16.93 16.99
C GLN A 84 -3.93 -16.26 17.35
N ASN A 85 -3.01 -16.11 16.41
CA ASN A 85 -1.81 -15.31 16.62
C ASN A 85 -2.11 -13.83 16.33
N ASP A 86 -2.07 -12.98 17.34
CA ASP A 86 -2.21 -11.54 17.19
C ASP A 86 -1.08 -10.98 16.29
N LYS A 87 -1.40 -9.96 15.48
CA LYS A 87 -0.47 -9.32 14.53
C LYS A 87 0.16 -10.30 13.53
N MET A 88 -0.60 -11.31 13.12
CA MET A 88 -0.16 -12.26 12.12
C MET A 88 0.10 -11.56 10.78
N VAL A 89 1.32 -11.65 10.27
CA VAL A 89 1.70 -11.15 8.95
C VAL A 89 1.92 -12.33 8.03
N SER A 90 1.06 -12.49 7.03
CA SER A 90 1.29 -13.46 5.97
C SER A 90 1.90 -12.79 4.74
N ILE A 91 2.95 -13.38 4.17
CA ILE A 91 3.63 -12.85 2.98
C ILE A 91 3.64 -13.95 1.93
N ASN A 92 2.91 -13.71 0.85
CA ASN A 92 2.74 -14.63 -0.26
C ASN A 92 3.20 -13.98 -1.57
N SER A 93 3.56 -14.80 -2.55
CA SER A 93 3.89 -14.35 -3.90
C SER A 93 2.73 -14.57 -4.86
N ALA A 94 2.74 -13.85 -5.97
CA ALA A 94 1.79 -14.04 -7.07
C ALA A 94 2.51 -14.03 -8.43
N LEU A 95 1.87 -14.62 -9.42
CA LEU A 95 2.29 -14.55 -10.83
C LEU A 95 1.63 -13.37 -11.54
N GLN A 96 0.35 -13.12 -11.26
CA GLN A 96 -0.45 -12.07 -11.88
C GLN A 96 -1.57 -11.61 -10.95
N ILE A 97 -1.95 -10.34 -11.05
CA ILE A 97 -3.14 -9.79 -10.42
C ILE A 97 -3.93 -8.95 -11.44
N ASP A 98 -5.26 -9.06 -11.43
CA ASP A 98 -6.10 -8.19 -12.24
C ASP A 98 -6.50 -6.90 -11.49
N LEU A 99 -6.98 -5.91 -12.25
CA LEU A 99 -7.36 -4.60 -11.70
C LEU A 99 -8.52 -4.66 -10.68
N THR A 100 -9.25 -5.77 -10.59
CA THR A 100 -10.28 -5.95 -9.57
C THR A 100 -9.73 -6.56 -8.28
N GLY A 101 -8.47 -7.02 -8.30
CA GLY A 101 -7.79 -7.62 -7.16
C GLY A 101 -7.87 -9.14 -7.09
N GLN A 102 -8.21 -9.83 -8.19
CA GLN A 102 -8.10 -11.29 -8.29
C GLN A 102 -6.64 -11.69 -8.49
N VAL A 103 -6.15 -12.66 -7.74
CA VAL A 103 -4.74 -13.08 -7.75
C VAL A 103 -4.61 -14.48 -8.30
N CYS A 104 -3.77 -14.64 -9.32
CA CYS A 104 -3.27 -15.90 -9.80
C CYS A 104 -1.84 -16.15 -9.30
N ALA A 105 -1.59 -17.30 -8.71
CA ALA A 105 -0.30 -17.67 -8.14
C ALA A 105 0.22 -19.04 -8.61
N ASP A 106 -0.61 -19.86 -9.21
CA ASP A 106 -0.34 -21.26 -9.56
C ASP A 106 -0.19 -21.53 -11.06
N SER A 107 -0.67 -20.60 -11.91
CA SER A 107 -0.76 -20.82 -13.36
C SER A 107 -0.50 -19.56 -14.19
N LEU A 108 -0.11 -19.77 -15.47
CA LEU A 108 -0.12 -18.73 -16.51
C LEU A 108 -1.03 -19.24 -17.64
N GLY A 109 -2.23 -18.66 -17.74
CA GLY A 109 -3.27 -19.22 -18.58
C GLY A 109 -3.61 -20.64 -18.12
N HIS A 110 -3.61 -21.58 -19.03
CA HIS A 110 -3.88 -23.00 -18.78
C HIS A 110 -2.65 -23.80 -18.32
N TYR A 111 -1.48 -23.18 -18.24
CA TYR A 111 -0.25 -23.87 -17.82
C TYR A 111 -0.04 -23.73 -16.31
N PHE A 112 -0.08 -24.85 -15.59
CA PHE A 112 0.15 -24.90 -14.15
C PHE A 112 1.63 -24.97 -13.81
N TYR A 113 2.08 -24.06 -12.93
CA TYR A 113 3.43 -24.04 -12.36
C TYR A 113 3.50 -24.76 -11.02
N SER A 114 2.41 -24.76 -10.27
CA SER A 114 2.34 -25.36 -8.95
C SER A 114 0.91 -25.76 -8.59
N GLY A 115 0.73 -26.36 -7.41
CA GLY A 115 -0.56 -26.41 -6.74
C GLY A 115 -0.90 -25.06 -6.10
N VAL A 116 -2.12 -24.94 -5.59
CA VAL A 116 -2.63 -23.76 -4.93
C VAL A 116 -1.87 -23.44 -3.63
N GLY A 117 -1.45 -24.49 -2.86
CA GLY A 117 -0.78 -24.34 -1.57
C GLY A 117 -1.64 -23.65 -0.52
N GLY A 118 -1.00 -23.14 0.53
CA GLY A 118 -1.66 -22.49 1.68
C GLY A 118 -1.91 -21.00 1.52
N GLN A 119 -1.71 -20.39 0.33
CA GLN A 119 -1.80 -18.94 0.18
C GLN A 119 -3.12 -18.37 0.70
N VAL A 120 -4.25 -18.92 0.26
CA VAL A 120 -5.57 -18.43 0.64
C VAL A 120 -5.86 -18.63 2.13
N ASP A 121 -5.35 -19.71 2.72
CA ASP A 121 -5.52 -20.03 4.13
C ASP A 121 -4.80 -19.01 5.02
N PHE A 122 -3.54 -18.72 4.69
CA PHE A 122 -2.74 -17.71 5.40
C PHE A 122 -3.27 -16.29 5.18
N VAL A 123 -3.74 -15.95 3.99
CA VAL A 123 -4.40 -14.66 3.73
C VAL A 123 -5.64 -14.51 4.59
N ARG A 124 -6.52 -15.51 4.63
CA ARG A 124 -7.73 -15.51 5.47
C ARG A 124 -7.42 -15.51 6.95
N GLY A 125 -6.47 -16.30 7.40
CA GLY A 125 -6.05 -16.36 8.79
C GLY A 125 -5.48 -15.02 9.26
N ALA A 126 -4.55 -14.44 8.50
CA ALA A 126 -3.97 -13.14 8.83
C ALA A 126 -4.99 -12.00 8.79
N SER A 127 -5.96 -12.03 7.86
CA SER A 127 -7.02 -11.01 7.80
C SER A 127 -7.94 -10.99 9.03
N ARG A 128 -8.11 -12.14 9.70
CA ARG A 128 -8.94 -12.31 10.90
C ARG A 128 -8.15 -12.14 12.19
N SER A 129 -6.83 -12.19 12.12
CA SER A 129 -5.95 -11.95 13.25
C SER A 129 -6.07 -10.51 13.72
N LYS A 130 -6.12 -10.29 15.03
CA LYS A 130 -6.14 -8.94 15.60
C LYS A 130 -4.86 -8.18 15.24
N GLY A 131 -4.99 -7.11 14.43
CA GLY A 131 -3.85 -6.35 13.89
C GLY A 131 -3.05 -7.12 12.84
N GLY A 132 -3.64 -8.14 12.21
CA GLY A 132 -3.00 -8.96 11.19
C GLY A 132 -2.89 -8.24 9.84
N LYS A 133 -1.93 -8.67 9.01
CA LYS A 133 -1.65 -8.09 7.70
C LYS A 133 -1.43 -9.17 6.66
N PRO A 134 -2.43 -9.50 5.85
CA PRO A 134 -2.25 -10.40 4.71
C PRO A 134 -1.66 -9.65 3.53
N ILE A 135 -0.44 -10.01 3.14
CA ILE A 135 0.34 -9.35 2.10
C ILE A 135 0.56 -10.32 0.94
N ILE A 136 0.31 -9.86 -0.27
CA ILE A 136 0.72 -10.51 -1.50
C ILE A 136 1.70 -9.58 -2.21
N ALA A 137 2.91 -10.08 -2.47
CA ALA A 137 3.98 -9.31 -3.09
C ALA A 137 4.40 -9.94 -4.42
N LEU A 138 4.59 -9.09 -5.44
CA LEU A 138 5.04 -9.51 -6.76
C LEU A 138 5.88 -8.41 -7.41
N PRO A 139 6.90 -8.75 -8.23
CA PRO A 139 7.48 -7.77 -9.13
C PRO A 139 6.39 -7.22 -10.06
N SER A 140 6.40 -5.93 -10.33
CA SER A 140 5.38 -5.31 -11.21
C SER A 140 5.46 -5.82 -12.65
N THR A 141 6.62 -6.36 -13.05
CA THR A 141 6.89 -6.87 -14.41
C THR A 141 7.47 -8.27 -14.42
N ALA A 142 7.43 -8.89 -15.59
CA ALA A 142 8.09 -10.14 -15.94
C ALA A 142 8.86 -9.98 -17.27
N GLN A 143 9.67 -11.00 -17.62
CA GLN A 143 10.43 -11.07 -18.87
C GLN A 143 11.22 -9.79 -19.15
N ASP A 144 12.14 -9.45 -18.24
CA ASP A 144 12.99 -8.26 -18.32
C ASP A 144 12.23 -6.95 -18.55
N GLY A 145 11.08 -6.84 -17.87
CA GLY A 145 10.26 -5.64 -17.91
C GLY A 145 9.32 -5.54 -19.12
N THR A 146 9.18 -6.57 -19.95
CA THR A 146 8.34 -6.51 -21.16
C THR A 146 6.87 -6.77 -20.90
N ILE A 147 6.53 -7.46 -19.81
CA ILE A 147 5.16 -7.85 -19.46
C ILE A 147 4.79 -7.30 -18.09
N SER A 148 3.63 -6.66 -17.95
CA SER A 148 3.06 -6.29 -16.67
C SER A 148 2.47 -7.51 -15.95
N ARG A 149 2.74 -7.64 -14.64
CA ARG A 149 2.08 -8.61 -13.77
C ARG A 149 0.77 -8.10 -13.17
N ILE A 150 0.53 -6.79 -13.29
CA ILE A 150 -0.75 -6.17 -13.03
C ILE A 150 -1.43 -5.99 -14.39
N SER A 151 -2.59 -6.58 -14.59
CA SER A 151 -3.30 -6.62 -15.87
C SER A 151 -4.76 -6.22 -15.70
N ALA A 152 -5.40 -5.79 -16.79
CA ALA A 152 -6.82 -5.43 -16.74
C ALA A 152 -7.70 -6.61 -16.33
N GLN A 153 -7.38 -7.79 -16.83
CA GLN A 153 -8.00 -9.08 -16.52
C GLN A 153 -6.90 -10.15 -16.45
N LEU A 154 -7.09 -11.19 -15.65
CA LEU A 154 -6.17 -12.33 -15.65
C LEU A 154 -6.10 -12.95 -17.05
N THR A 155 -4.94 -13.53 -17.36
CA THR A 155 -4.74 -14.27 -18.61
C THR A 155 -5.85 -15.34 -18.78
N PRO A 156 -6.50 -15.46 -19.94
CA PRO A 156 -7.55 -16.46 -20.14
C PRO A 156 -7.07 -17.88 -19.75
N GLY A 157 -7.88 -18.56 -18.93
CA GLY A 157 -7.56 -19.88 -18.38
C GLY A 157 -6.75 -19.87 -17.08
N ALA A 158 -6.27 -18.72 -16.61
CA ALA A 158 -5.58 -18.62 -15.32
C ALA A 158 -6.54 -18.85 -14.15
N GLY A 159 -6.08 -19.58 -13.13
CA GLY A 159 -6.82 -19.80 -11.90
C GLY A 159 -6.83 -18.58 -10.96
N VAL A 160 -7.90 -18.40 -10.21
CA VAL A 160 -7.96 -17.41 -9.12
C VAL A 160 -7.63 -18.13 -7.82
N VAL A 161 -6.38 -18.00 -7.38
CA VAL A 161 -5.92 -18.62 -6.11
C VAL A 161 -6.45 -17.83 -4.92
N THR A 162 -6.34 -16.50 -4.96
CA THR A 162 -6.93 -15.65 -3.91
C THR A 162 -7.95 -14.71 -4.54
N SER A 163 -9.19 -14.80 -4.04
CA SER A 163 -10.30 -14.01 -4.57
C SER A 163 -10.16 -12.53 -4.19
N ARG A 164 -10.81 -11.66 -4.97
CA ARG A 164 -10.86 -10.21 -4.68
C ARG A 164 -11.44 -9.87 -3.30
N GLY A 165 -12.23 -10.76 -2.71
CA GLY A 165 -12.81 -10.59 -1.38
C GLY A 165 -11.82 -10.85 -0.25
N ASP A 166 -10.78 -11.65 -0.49
CA ASP A 166 -9.79 -12.03 0.52
C ASP A 166 -8.51 -11.17 0.45
N VAL A 167 -8.26 -10.47 -0.68
CA VAL A 167 -7.03 -9.70 -0.89
C VAL A 167 -7.08 -8.37 -0.15
N HIS A 168 -6.05 -8.09 0.69
CA HIS A 168 -5.91 -6.83 1.42
C HIS A 168 -4.75 -5.99 0.87
N TYR A 169 -3.50 -6.42 1.10
CA TYR A 169 -2.30 -5.67 0.69
C TYR A 169 -1.66 -6.31 -0.54
N ILE A 170 -1.44 -5.50 -1.56
CA ILE A 170 -0.60 -5.83 -2.71
C ILE A 170 0.64 -4.95 -2.67
N VAL A 171 1.82 -5.56 -2.84
CA VAL A 171 3.10 -4.87 -2.79
C VAL A 171 3.88 -5.14 -4.06
N THR A 172 4.40 -4.08 -4.65
CA THR A 172 5.38 -4.13 -5.74
C THR A 172 6.58 -3.24 -5.39
N GLU A 173 7.57 -3.17 -6.24
CA GLU A 173 8.69 -2.20 -6.13
C GLU A 173 8.24 -0.74 -6.27
N TRP A 174 6.99 -0.49 -6.71
CA TRP A 174 6.41 0.84 -6.90
C TRP A 174 5.49 1.28 -5.75
N GLY A 175 5.31 0.45 -4.75
CA GLY A 175 4.56 0.81 -3.56
C GLY A 175 3.61 -0.26 -3.05
N VAL A 176 2.66 0.16 -2.23
CA VAL A 176 1.68 -0.68 -1.54
C VAL A 176 0.27 -0.23 -1.89
N ALA A 177 -0.58 -1.16 -2.31
CA ALA A 177 -2.01 -0.94 -2.50
C ALA A 177 -2.80 -1.70 -1.43
N TYR A 178 -3.73 -1.02 -0.75
CA TYR A 178 -4.68 -1.64 0.18
C TYR A 178 -6.05 -1.74 -0.47
N LEU A 179 -6.56 -2.97 -0.62
CA LEU A 179 -7.75 -3.25 -1.43
C LEU A 179 -9.00 -3.63 -0.61
N HIS A 180 -8.82 -4.01 0.66
CA HIS A 180 -9.96 -4.46 1.48
C HIS A 180 -10.92 -3.32 1.78
N GLY A 181 -12.23 -3.58 1.66
CA GLY A 181 -13.26 -2.55 1.86
C GLY A 181 -13.34 -1.48 0.76
N ARG A 182 -12.54 -1.59 -0.30
CA ARG A 182 -12.51 -0.63 -1.41
C ARG A 182 -13.48 -1.01 -2.53
N THR A 183 -14.05 0.01 -3.16
CA THR A 183 -14.83 -0.14 -4.39
C THR A 183 -13.97 -0.66 -5.54
N VAL A 184 -14.58 -1.16 -6.63
CA VAL A 184 -13.82 -1.61 -7.80
C VAL A 184 -12.97 -0.48 -8.38
N GLN A 185 -13.53 0.73 -8.47
CA GLN A 185 -12.80 1.90 -8.96
C GLN A 185 -11.56 2.21 -8.11
N GLU A 186 -11.70 2.26 -6.79
CA GLU A 186 -10.57 2.51 -5.88
C GLU A 186 -9.51 1.41 -5.99
N ARG A 187 -9.91 0.14 -6.12
CA ARG A 187 -9.00 -1.00 -6.35
C ARG A 187 -8.19 -0.83 -7.62
N VAL A 188 -8.87 -0.49 -8.72
CA VAL A 188 -8.25 -0.24 -10.03
C VAL A 188 -7.17 0.83 -9.92
N LEU A 189 -7.52 1.99 -9.35
CA LEU A 189 -6.60 3.11 -9.20
C LEU A 189 -5.43 2.78 -8.27
N ALA A 190 -5.70 2.08 -7.16
CA ALA A 190 -4.66 1.61 -6.25
C ALA A 190 -3.68 0.66 -6.94
N LEU A 191 -4.16 -0.29 -7.74
CA LEU A 191 -3.32 -1.24 -8.47
C LEU A 191 -2.53 -0.59 -9.59
N ILE A 192 -3.15 0.34 -10.33
CA ILE A 192 -2.44 1.12 -11.36
C ILE A 192 -1.31 1.95 -10.73
N SER A 193 -1.53 2.53 -9.54
CA SER A 193 -0.50 3.35 -8.86
C SER A 193 0.77 2.57 -8.53
N ILE A 194 0.67 1.27 -8.30
CA ILE A 194 1.79 0.37 -8.00
C ILE A 194 2.24 -0.49 -9.19
N ALA A 195 1.63 -0.32 -10.36
CA ALA A 195 2.10 -0.93 -11.59
C ALA A 195 3.38 -0.22 -12.10
N HIS A 196 4.17 -0.90 -12.91
CA HIS A 196 5.32 -0.26 -13.55
C HIS A 196 4.85 0.94 -14.41
N PRO A 197 5.49 2.11 -14.30
CA PRO A 197 5.02 3.35 -14.93
C PRO A 197 4.66 3.23 -16.40
N LYS A 198 5.47 2.53 -17.19
CA LYS A 198 5.25 2.39 -18.64
C LYS A 198 3.93 1.69 -19.01
N PHE A 199 3.32 0.90 -18.09
CA PHE A 199 2.06 0.18 -18.36
C PHE A 199 0.84 0.92 -17.83
N ARG A 200 1.01 1.96 -17.00
CA ARG A 200 -0.09 2.67 -16.36
C ARG A 200 -1.06 3.32 -17.37
N PRO A 201 -0.59 3.97 -18.46
CA PRO A 201 -1.50 4.53 -19.46
C PRO A 201 -2.38 3.46 -20.13
N GLU A 202 -1.79 2.32 -20.49
CA GLU A 202 -2.52 1.19 -21.08
C GLU A 202 -3.56 0.63 -20.08
N LEU A 203 -3.17 0.47 -18.81
CA LEU A 203 -4.06 -0.03 -17.77
C LEU A 203 -5.25 0.92 -17.51
N ILE A 204 -5.03 2.24 -17.54
CA ILE A 204 -6.10 3.25 -17.46
C ILE A 204 -7.04 3.13 -18.66
N HIS A 205 -6.50 3.04 -19.87
CA HIS A 205 -7.29 2.88 -21.08
C HIS A 205 -8.18 1.62 -21.02
N GLU A 206 -7.60 0.48 -20.66
CA GLU A 206 -8.33 -0.78 -20.50
C GLU A 206 -9.38 -0.72 -19.37
N ALA A 207 -9.05 -0.08 -18.24
CA ALA A 207 -10.00 0.09 -17.14
C ALA A 207 -11.22 0.93 -17.54
N LYS A 208 -11.03 1.99 -18.36
CA LYS A 208 -12.13 2.77 -18.97
C LYS A 208 -12.93 1.92 -19.94
N ARG A 209 -12.28 1.19 -20.84
CA ARG A 209 -12.93 0.29 -21.79
C ARG A 209 -13.83 -0.75 -21.10
N LEU A 210 -13.36 -1.28 -19.96
CA LEU A 210 -14.09 -2.25 -19.13
C LEU A 210 -15.12 -1.59 -18.18
N LYS A 211 -15.22 -0.25 -18.19
CA LYS A 211 -16.11 0.52 -17.30
C LYS A 211 -15.84 0.26 -15.81
N TYR A 212 -14.60 -0.05 -15.45
CA TYR A 212 -14.16 -0.15 -14.06
C TYR A 212 -13.91 1.22 -13.43
N ILE A 213 -13.54 2.20 -14.26
CA ILE A 213 -13.39 3.62 -13.88
C ILE A 213 -14.18 4.49 -14.86
N ALA A 214 -14.47 5.72 -14.44
CA ALA A 214 -15.20 6.68 -15.26
C ALA A 214 -14.34 7.17 -16.45
N ASP A 215 -14.97 7.56 -17.53
CA ASP A 215 -14.30 7.99 -18.77
C ASP A 215 -13.55 9.33 -18.58
N ASP A 216 -13.96 10.14 -17.61
CA ASP A 216 -13.39 11.45 -17.25
C ASP A 216 -12.15 11.36 -16.34
N VAL A 217 -11.77 10.17 -15.89
CA VAL A 217 -10.46 9.97 -15.19
C VAL A 217 -9.33 10.41 -16.13
N PRO A 218 -8.47 11.36 -15.71
CA PRO A 218 -7.43 11.89 -16.60
C PRO A 218 -6.48 10.80 -17.13
N GLU A 219 -6.08 10.93 -18.38
CA GLU A 219 -4.95 10.17 -18.90
C GLU A 219 -3.65 10.79 -18.39
N ILE A 220 -2.88 10.02 -17.63
CA ILE A 220 -1.65 10.48 -17.02
C ILE A 220 -0.48 10.02 -17.86
N SER A 221 0.42 10.96 -18.25
CA SER A 221 1.61 10.65 -19.03
C SER A 221 2.61 9.79 -18.23
N GLU A 222 3.40 8.94 -18.93
CA GLU A 222 4.40 8.05 -18.30
C GLU A 222 5.37 8.80 -17.35
N VAL A 223 5.76 10.02 -17.72
CA VAL A 223 6.79 10.81 -17.01
C VAL A 223 6.30 11.34 -15.67
N GLY A 224 4.99 11.63 -15.53
CA GLY A 224 4.42 12.22 -14.32
C GLY A 224 3.92 11.23 -13.27
N MET A 225 3.96 9.92 -13.56
CA MET A 225 3.35 8.92 -12.66
C MET A 225 4.29 8.33 -11.61
N ILE A 226 5.55 8.72 -11.57
CA ILE A 226 6.48 8.26 -10.54
C ILE A 226 6.18 9.03 -9.25
N TYR A 227 5.67 8.32 -8.25
CA TYR A 227 5.42 8.89 -6.94
C TYR A 227 6.75 9.39 -6.32
N PRO A 228 6.86 10.68 -5.99
CA PRO A 228 8.13 11.26 -5.57
C PRO A 228 8.36 11.08 -4.06
N GLU A 229 8.73 9.86 -3.62
CA GLU A 229 8.98 9.50 -2.21
C GLU A 229 9.96 10.42 -1.49
N ARG A 230 10.89 11.05 -2.22
CA ARG A 230 11.84 12.02 -1.66
C ARG A 230 11.17 13.19 -0.92
N TRP A 231 9.90 13.40 -1.15
CA TRP A 231 9.08 14.42 -0.49
C TRP A 231 8.26 13.86 0.67
N GLU A 232 8.55 12.67 1.15
CA GLU A 232 7.98 12.18 2.40
C GLU A 232 8.78 12.70 3.59
N SER A 233 8.10 13.21 4.61
CA SER A 233 8.76 13.70 5.82
C SER A 233 7.82 13.66 7.02
N ALA A 234 8.38 13.46 8.21
CA ALA A 234 7.66 13.63 9.47
C ALA A 234 8.04 14.96 10.12
N HIS A 235 7.07 15.65 10.71
CA HIS A 235 7.29 16.87 11.47
C HIS A 235 6.51 16.85 12.78
N THR A 236 7.10 17.39 13.84
CA THR A 236 6.43 17.58 15.13
C THR A 236 6.33 19.09 15.39
N PHE A 237 5.12 19.58 15.56
CA PHE A 237 4.84 20.98 15.84
C PHE A 237 5.08 21.34 17.33
N GLU A 238 5.14 22.61 17.65
CA GLU A 238 5.40 23.10 19.00
C GLU A 238 4.37 22.63 20.04
N ASP A 239 3.13 22.39 19.62
CA ASP A 239 2.05 21.85 20.47
C ASP A 239 2.14 20.32 20.68
N GLY A 240 3.18 19.66 20.15
CA GLY A 240 3.38 18.22 20.20
C GLY A 240 2.66 17.43 19.08
N THR A 241 1.88 18.09 18.23
CA THR A 241 1.21 17.42 17.09
C THR A 241 2.24 16.83 16.14
N ARG A 242 2.24 15.51 15.98
CA ARG A 242 3.09 14.80 15.03
C ARG A 242 2.33 14.51 13.76
N MET A 243 2.85 14.96 12.64
CA MET A 243 2.26 14.77 11.31
C MET A 243 3.25 14.16 10.33
N PHE A 244 2.72 13.33 9.44
CA PHE A 244 3.45 12.83 8.28
C PHE A 244 3.01 13.58 7.03
N PHE A 245 3.97 14.12 6.30
CA PHE A 245 3.75 14.84 5.06
C PHE A 245 4.23 14.01 3.88
N ARG A 246 3.40 13.89 2.86
CA ARG A 246 3.73 13.16 1.65
C ARG A 246 3.00 13.72 0.41
N PRO A 247 3.49 13.42 -0.81
CA PRO A 247 2.71 13.67 -2.00
C PRO A 247 1.35 12.96 -1.95
N ILE A 248 0.33 13.61 -2.51
CA ILE A 248 -1.02 13.05 -2.60
C ILE A 248 -1.01 11.85 -3.54
N LYS A 249 -1.80 10.82 -3.24
CA LYS A 249 -1.93 9.59 -4.03
C LYS A 249 -3.33 9.50 -4.63
N MET A 250 -3.48 8.79 -5.74
CA MET A 250 -4.79 8.52 -6.36
C MET A 250 -5.76 7.82 -5.38
N THR A 251 -5.22 7.09 -4.41
CA THR A 251 -5.99 6.39 -3.38
C THR A 251 -6.49 7.29 -2.26
N ASP A 252 -6.15 8.58 -2.26
CA ASP A 252 -6.51 9.51 -1.18
C ASP A 252 -7.89 10.14 -1.35
N GLU A 253 -8.66 9.76 -2.36
CA GLU A 253 -9.96 10.36 -2.68
C GLU A 253 -10.90 10.40 -1.48
N GLU A 254 -11.08 9.27 -0.78
CA GLU A 254 -11.97 9.23 0.39
C GLU A 254 -11.43 10.08 1.55
N MET A 255 -10.13 10.09 1.81
CA MET A 255 -9.54 10.96 2.84
C MET A 255 -9.64 12.44 2.48
N MET A 256 -9.53 12.80 1.20
CA MET A 256 -9.74 14.18 0.72
C MET A 256 -11.21 14.59 0.85
N LYS A 257 -12.13 13.69 0.57
CA LYS A 257 -13.57 13.90 0.79
C LYS A 257 -13.88 14.10 2.27
N ASP A 258 -13.34 13.26 3.14
CA ASP A 258 -13.47 13.41 4.59
C ASP A 258 -12.91 14.76 5.07
N LEU A 259 -11.75 15.17 4.59
CA LEU A 259 -11.20 16.52 4.87
C LEU A 259 -12.18 17.62 4.50
N PHE A 260 -12.75 17.57 3.27
CA PHE A 260 -13.69 18.57 2.78
C PHE A 260 -14.92 18.68 3.69
N TYR A 261 -15.56 17.55 4.02
CA TYR A 261 -16.80 17.55 4.81
C TYR A 261 -16.59 17.84 6.31
N ARG A 262 -15.36 17.76 6.81
CA ARG A 262 -15.01 18.12 8.19
C ARG A 262 -14.53 19.59 8.33
N CYS A 263 -14.33 20.29 7.23
CA CYS A 263 -14.03 21.72 7.25
C CYS A 263 -15.30 22.56 7.40
N SER A 264 -15.21 23.69 8.09
CA SER A 264 -16.29 24.67 8.16
C SER A 264 -16.57 25.30 6.80
N GLU A 265 -17.79 25.83 6.61
CA GLU A 265 -18.15 26.60 5.40
C GLU A 265 -17.20 27.79 5.20
N HIS A 266 -16.73 28.40 6.27
CA HIS A 266 -15.76 29.49 6.24
C HIS A 266 -14.43 29.05 5.65
N THR A 267 -13.90 27.93 6.11
CA THR A 267 -12.64 27.36 5.61
C THR A 267 -12.76 26.94 4.14
N ILE A 268 -13.87 26.33 3.75
CA ILE A 268 -14.15 25.96 2.36
C ILE A 268 -14.28 27.21 1.48
N TYR A 269 -14.99 28.25 1.92
CA TYR A 269 -15.11 29.50 1.17
C TYR A 269 -13.74 30.16 0.91
N HIS A 270 -12.88 30.23 1.90
CA HIS A 270 -11.53 30.79 1.74
C HIS A 270 -10.63 29.97 0.81
N ARG A 271 -10.91 28.67 0.66
CA ARG A 271 -10.16 27.81 -0.25
C ARG A 271 -10.63 27.92 -1.70
N PHE A 272 -11.94 28.05 -1.93
CA PHE A 272 -12.56 27.97 -3.26
C PHE A 272 -13.13 29.31 -3.74
N PHE A 273 -13.17 30.33 -2.90
CA PHE A 273 -13.77 31.66 -3.15
C PHE A 273 -15.26 31.62 -3.56
N HIS A 274 -15.93 30.48 -3.31
CA HIS A 274 -17.37 30.35 -3.45
C HIS A 274 -17.92 29.30 -2.47
N SER A 275 -19.22 29.36 -2.22
CA SER A 275 -19.88 28.39 -1.34
C SER A 275 -20.02 27.05 -2.05
N LEU A 276 -19.30 26.04 -1.57
CA LEU A 276 -19.35 24.67 -2.04
C LEU A 276 -20.04 23.80 -0.99
N LYS A 277 -21.25 23.30 -1.28
CA LYS A 277 -22.03 22.44 -0.38
C LYS A 277 -21.73 20.95 -0.55
N SER A 278 -21.13 20.58 -1.66
CA SER A 278 -20.76 19.19 -1.96
C SER A 278 -19.50 19.15 -2.81
N MET A 279 -18.75 18.08 -2.66
CA MET A 279 -17.57 17.76 -3.46
C MET A 279 -17.87 16.43 -4.20
N PRO A 280 -18.42 16.50 -5.41
CA PRO A 280 -18.74 15.30 -6.18
C PRO A 280 -17.46 14.57 -6.60
N HIS A 281 -17.58 13.27 -6.81
CA HIS A 281 -16.48 12.40 -7.24
C HIS A 281 -15.66 12.98 -8.40
N ARG A 282 -16.32 13.50 -9.43
CA ARG A 282 -15.66 14.10 -10.60
C ARG A 282 -14.65 15.19 -10.21
N ASP A 283 -14.98 16.02 -9.22
CA ASP A 283 -14.11 17.11 -8.79
C ASP A 283 -12.98 16.57 -7.89
N LEU A 284 -13.28 15.59 -7.02
CA LEU A 284 -12.28 14.91 -6.18
C LEU A 284 -11.20 14.19 -6.99
N VAL A 285 -11.60 13.53 -8.09
CA VAL A 285 -10.67 12.85 -8.98
C VAL A 285 -9.56 13.79 -9.44
N HIS A 286 -9.90 15.01 -9.87
CA HIS A 286 -8.90 16.02 -10.28
C HIS A 286 -7.98 16.45 -9.15
N PHE A 287 -8.39 16.29 -7.88
CA PHE A 287 -7.53 16.61 -6.74
C PHE A 287 -6.51 15.54 -6.44
N VAL A 288 -6.77 14.28 -6.75
CA VAL A 288 -5.89 13.15 -6.40
C VAL A 288 -5.12 12.58 -7.59
N HIS A 289 -5.63 12.79 -8.82
CA HIS A 289 -4.99 12.34 -10.05
C HIS A 289 -4.07 13.43 -10.61
N ILE A 290 -2.86 13.52 -10.09
CA ILE A 290 -1.86 14.51 -10.49
C ILE A 290 -0.64 13.84 -11.11
N ASP A 291 0.09 14.59 -11.94
CA ASP A 291 1.25 14.08 -12.67
C ASP A 291 2.59 14.31 -11.95
N TYR A 292 2.58 14.95 -10.78
CA TYR A 292 3.73 15.37 -9.97
C TYR A 292 4.77 16.24 -10.72
N SER A 293 4.55 16.58 -11.97
CA SER A 293 5.41 17.40 -12.82
C SER A 293 4.87 18.82 -12.95
N ASN A 294 3.62 18.93 -13.46
CA ASN A 294 2.94 20.22 -13.64
C ASN A 294 2.11 20.57 -12.41
N GLU A 295 1.70 19.56 -11.70
CA GLU A 295 0.93 19.66 -10.48
C GLU A 295 1.64 18.91 -9.36
N MET A 296 1.65 19.50 -8.19
CA MET A 296 2.13 18.84 -6.97
C MET A 296 1.11 19.09 -5.86
N GLY A 297 0.74 18.02 -5.19
CA GLY A 297 -0.07 18.07 -3.98
C GLY A 297 0.67 17.41 -2.82
N ILE A 298 0.78 18.10 -1.69
CA ILE A 298 1.30 17.54 -0.44
C ILE A 298 0.17 17.48 0.56
N VAL A 299 -0.02 16.32 1.16
CA VAL A 299 -0.99 16.10 2.24
C VAL A 299 -0.28 15.95 3.58
N GLY A 300 -0.88 16.52 4.63
CA GLY A 300 -0.47 16.34 6.01
C GLY A 300 -1.42 15.36 6.71
N ILE A 301 -0.86 14.28 7.22
CA ILE A 301 -1.57 13.13 7.75
C ILE A 301 -1.33 13.01 9.23
N VAL A 302 -2.40 12.72 9.97
CA VAL A 302 -2.37 12.31 11.38
C VAL A 302 -2.98 10.93 11.53
N GLN A 303 -2.58 10.21 12.58
CA GLN A 303 -3.27 8.99 12.97
C GLN A 303 -4.49 9.34 13.83
N ASP A 304 -5.61 8.67 13.60
CA ASP A 304 -6.79 8.81 14.43
C ASP A 304 -6.48 8.32 15.86
N PRO A 305 -6.66 9.17 16.89
CA PRO A 305 -6.38 8.77 18.27
C PRO A 305 -7.22 7.57 18.76
N GLU A 306 -8.44 7.44 18.26
CA GLU A 306 -9.36 6.35 18.64
C GLU A 306 -9.14 5.08 17.81
N GLN A 307 -8.61 5.25 16.59
CA GLN A 307 -8.31 4.17 15.64
C GLN A 307 -6.91 4.37 15.04
N PRO A 308 -5.82 4.00 15.75
CA PRO A 308 -4.44 4.27 15.30
C PRO A 308 -4.07 3.66 13.94
N GLU A 309 -4.89 2.74 13.44
CA GLU A 309 -4.75 2.14 12.10
C GLU A 309 -5.38 3.00 11.00
N ARG A 310 -6.16 4.01 11.38
CA ARG A 310 -6.82 4.95 10.47
C ARG A 310 -5.97 6.21 10.35
N GLU A 311 -5.59 6.52 9.12
CA GLU A 311 -4.97 7.78 8.75
C GLU A 311 -6.02 8.80 8.32
N GLU A 312 -5.82 10.07 8.69
CA GLU A 312 -6.66 11.19 8.27
C GLU A 312 -5.81 12.29 7.64
N ILE A 313 -6.24 12.79 6.48
CA ILE A 313 -5.69 14.02 5.91
C ILE A 313 -6.32 15.20 6.64
N VAL A 314 -5.47 16.06 7.22
CA VAL A 314 -5.91 17.28 7.94
C VAL A 314 -5.35 18.56 7.33
N ALA A 315 -4.41 18.44 6.40
CA ALA A 315 -3.87 19.56 5.66
C ALA A 315 -3.55 19.15 4.22
N VAL A 316 -3.68 20.07 3.28
CA VAL A 316 -3.25 19.90 1.89
C VAL A 316 -2.70 21.21 1.37
N ALA A 317 -1.60 21.14 0.61
CA ALA A 317 -1.08 22.25 -0.17
C ALA A 317 -0.79 21.77 -1.58
N ARG A 318 -1.06 22.60 -2.58
CA ARG A 318 -0.91 22.26 -4.00
C ARG A 318 -0.37 23.43 -4.79
N TYR A 319 0.30 23.10 -5.91
CA TYR A 319 0.54 24.07 -6.97
C TYR A 319 0.16 23.50 -8.34
N TYR A 320 -0.19 24.40 -9.25
CA TYR A 320 -0.42 24.14 -10.67
C TYR A 320 0.50 25.02 -11.50
N LEU A 321 1.38 24.41 -12.28
CA LEU A 321 2.36 25.11 -13.10
C LEU A 321 1.73 25.63 -14.38
N ASN A 322 1.84 26.94 -14.62
CA ASN A 322 1.63 27.52 -15.94
C ASN A 322 2.95 27.42 -16.75
N ARG A 323 3.00 26.47 -17.67
CA ARG A 323 4.20 26.23 -18.49
C ARG A 323 4.62 27.42 -19.35
N ASN A 324 3.69 28.33 -19.69
CA ASN A 324 4.02 29.47 -20.53
C ASN A 324 4.77 30.56 -19.76
N THR A 325 4.50 30.70 -18.48
CA THR A 325 5.10 31.74 -17.62
C THR A 325 6.16 31.17 -16.68
N ASN A 326 6.17 29.85 -16.47
CA ASN A 326 6.95 29.16 -15.44
C ASN A 326 6.61 29.64 -14.01
N PHE A 327 5.41 30.20 -13.81
CA PHE A 327 4.84 30.50 -12.50
C PHE A 327 3.77 29.48 -12.16
N ALA A 328 3.51 29.28 -10.88
CA ALA A 328 2.49 28.32 -10.44
C ALA A 328 1.44 29.00 -9.56
N GLU A 329 0.18 28.64 -9.75
CA GLU A 329 -0.90 28.94 -8.83
C GLU A 329 -0.77 28.03 -7.61
N VAL A 330 -0.81 28.59 -6.39
CA VAL A 330 -0.70 27.84 -5.14
C VAL A 330 -2.00 27.91 -4.35
N SER A 331 -2.35 26.80 -3.71
CA SER A 331 -3.49 26.75 -2.82
C SER A 331 -3.23 25.81 -1.65
N TYR A 332 -3.86 26.08 -0.50
CA TYR A 332 -3.74 25.24 0.69
C TYR A 332 -5.02 25.24 1.52
N LEU A 333 -5.20 24.21 2.30
CA LEU A 333 -6.30 24.02 3.23
C LEU A 333 -5.77 23.34 4.49
N VAL A 334 -6.22 23.78 5.66
CA VAL A 334 -5.98 23.12 6.94
C VAL A 334 -7.32 23.00 7.64
N ARG A 335 -7.66 21.80 8.11
CA ARG A 335 -8.90 21.52 8.85
C ARG A 335 -8.99 22.39 10.11
N ASP A 336 -10.18 22.87 10.44
CA ASP A 336 -10.40 23.92 11.45
C ASP A 336 -9.80 23.58 12.81
N ASP A 337 -9.92 22.35 13.28
CA ASP A 337 -9.39 21.87 14.54
C ASP A 337 -7.84 21.75 14.58
N PHE A 338 -7.18 21.85 13.42
CA PHE A 338 -5.72 21.87 13.27
C PHE A 338 -5.17 23.27 12.92
N GLN A 339 -6.02 24.27 12.79
CA GLN A 339 -5.56 25.65 12.53
C GLN A 339 -4.88 26.27 13.76
N LYS A 340 -4.14 27.36 13.53
CA LYS A 340 -3.38 28.12 14.54
C LYS A 340 -2.29 27.33 15.27
N ARG A 341 -1.86 26.20 14.71
CA ARG A 341 -0.76 25.35 15.22
C ARG A 341 0.53 25.45 14.39
N GLY A 342 0.62 26.43 13.48
CA GLY A 342 1.77 26.57 12.58
C GLY A 342 1.73 25.72 11.32
N ILE A 343 0.75 24.80 11.18
CA ILE A 343 0.64 23.82 10.08
C ILE A 343 0.50 24.54 8.73
N GLY A 344 -0.38 25.57 8.62
CA GLY A 344 -0.54 26.32 7.38
C GLY A 344 0.76 26.96 6.90
N SER A 345 1.51 27.61 7.80
CA SER A 345 2.82 28.20 7.49
C SER A 345 3.84 27.14 7.07
N PHE A 346 3.79 25.96 7.68
CA PHE A 346 4.68 24.86 7.35
C PHE A 346 4.39 24.34 5.94
N VAL A 347 3.13 23.98 5.61
CA VAL A 347 2.79 23.40 4.30
C VAL A 347 3.06 24.37 3.14
N VAL A 348 2.82 25.69 3.34
CA VAL A 348 3.15 26.71 2.34
C VAL A 348 4.67 26.77 2.08
N LYS A 349 5.47 26.79 3.13
CA LYS A 349 6.94 26.74 2.99
C LYS A 349 7.42 25.45 2.35
N TYR A 350 6.75 24.35 2.67
CA TYR A 350 7.11 23.04 2.16
C TYR A 350 6.83 22.93 0.67
N ILE A 351 5.63 23.32 0.23
CA ILE A 351 5.28 23.29 -1.20
C ILE A 351 6.13 24.31 -2.01
N ALA A 352 6.49 25.45 -1.41
CA ALA A 352 7.37 26.44 -2.04
C ALA A 352 8.80 25.89 -2.23
N ARG A 353 9.32 25.12 -1.27
CA ARG A 353 10.60 24.43 -1.44
C ARG A 353 10.56 23.43 -2.60
N ILE A 354 9.49 22.61 -2.67
CA ILE A 354 9.30 21.64 -3.74
C ILE A 354 9.23 22.36 -5.11
N ALA A 355 8.44 23.42 -5.21
CA ALA A 355 8.32 24.20 -6.44
C ALA A 355 9.68 24.74 -6.91
N ARG A 356 10.47 25.29 -6.01
CA ARG A 356 11.83 25.81 -6.30
C ARG A 356 12.77 24.69 -6.76
N GLU A 357 12.74 23.53 -6.11
CA GLU A 357 13.58 22.38 -6.51
C GLU A 357 13.14 21.78 -7.86
N ASN A 358 11.87 21.94 -8.23
CA ASN A 358 11.35 21.58 -9.54
C ASN A 358 11.56 22.67 -10.60
N GLY A 359 12.29 23.78 -10.29
CA GLY A 359 12.66 24.83 -11.24
C GLY A 359 11.54 25.85 -11.55
N ILE A 360 10.51 25.94 -10.71
CA ILE A 360 9.41 26.91 -10.86
C ILE A 360 9.90 28.29 -10.42
N ALA A 361 9.64 29.32 -11.22
CA ALA A 361 10.15 30.68 -11.03
C ALA A 361 9.51 31.39 -9.82
N GLY A 362 8.22 31.15 -9.56
CA GLY A 362 7.48 31.75 -8.46
C GLY A 362 6.02 31.32 -8.43
N PHE A 363 5.30 31.90 -7.47
CA PHE A 363 3.86 31.71 -7.36
C PHE A 363 3.12 32.97 -7.81
N ASP A 364 2.05 32.78 -8.58
CA ASP A 364 1.05 33.81 -8.85
C ASP A 364 0.06 33.81 -7.70
N ALA A 365 -0.37 35.02 -7.30
CA ALA A 365 -1.28 35.25 -6.17
C ALA A 365 -2.74 35.34 -6.65
#